data_f990288fe4318a5aa418c1fe0fe82129
#
_entry.id   f990288fe4318a5aa418c1fe0fe82129
#
_cell.length_a   1.000
_cell.length_b   1.000
_cell.length_c   1.000
_cell.angle_alpha   90.00
_cell.angle_beta   90.00
_cell.angle_gamma   90.00
#
_symmetry.space_group_name_H-M   'P 1'
#
loop_
_entity.id
_entity.type
_entity.pdbx_description
1 polymer ?
#
loop_
_entity_poly.entity_id
_entity_poly.type
_entity_poly.pdbx_seq_one_letter_code
_entity_poly.pdbx_strand_id
1 'polypeptide(L)'
;TALRSIGFARPARPVEEVPAAYAKKLKAQAAEHEGRAAATEEELKQCAPAREDLKLLSDYYRLRAQKYEALGEILQSEKTCMITGFIPKRDAKGLEEKLNSRFELAVESSDVPEDEEAPVLLSNGTFAASAEGVTASFGLPAKGEMDPTGIMAACYVFLFGLMLSDAAYGFIVFLMCFLALKKFPRMEENLRKSLRLFMYCGLSTLFWGVMFGGYFGDAVDIVSRTYFGHTVTIPALWFVPLNDPMKLLVYSMLFGVIHLFLGLGLKGYMLLKDGKVVDFICDVVLWYLLLLGLILMLLPTELFGSIAQMNIVFPPVLNSLAKGMAIVGALGILVMSARDKKNPILRLALGAYDLYNITGWVSDVLSYSRLLALGLATGVIASVINQMGSMVGNNVFGVIVFILVFCFGHLFNLAINLLGAYVHTCRLQYVEFFGKFYEGGGKAFRPFKQITKYVEIKED
;
A
#
# COMPACT_ATOMS: atom_id res chain seq x y z
N THR A 1 -40.56 50.04 -13.22
CA THR A 1 -40.07 50.47 -11.89
C THR A 1 -41.08 50.19 -10.78
N ALA A 2 -42.39 50.40 -11.01
CA ALA A 2 -43.47 50.16 -10.00
C ALA A 2 -43.58 48.70 -9.52
N LEU A 3 -43.31 47.69 -10.37
CA LEU A 3 -43.34 46.26 -9.98
C LEU A 3 -42.13 45.86 -9.13
N ARG A 4 -40.99 46.52 -9.27
CA ARG A 4 -39.81 46.23 -8.43
C ARG A 4 -39.96 46.78 -7.02
N SER A 5 -40.75 47.82 -6.79
CA SER A 5 -40.98 48.38 -5.45
C SER A 5 -41.84 47.47 -4.56
N ILE A 6 -42.59 46.53 -5.13
CA ILE A 6 -43.39 45.51 -4.40
C ILE A 6 -42.69 44.13 -4.37
N GLY A 7 -41.36 44.08 -4.61
CA GLY A 7 -40.58 42.85 -4.49
C GLY A 7 -40.63 41.91 -5.69
N PHE A 8 -41.16 42.37 -6.85
CA PHE A 8 -41.16 41.54 -8.06
C PHE A 8 -39.75 41.37 -8.62
N ALA A 9 -39.26 40.12 -8.62
CA ALA A 9 -38.02 39.75 -9.31
C ALA A 9 -38.36 38.97 -10.59
N ARG A 10 -37.66 39.34 -11.69
CA ARG A 10 -37.82 38.63 -12.96
C ARG A 10 -37.25 37.21 -12.81
N PRO A 11 -38.00 36.18 -13.15
CA PRO A 11 -37.49 34.80 -13.03
C PRO A 11 -36.23 34.61 -13.92
N ALA A 12 -35.26 33.88 -13.45
CA ALA A 12 -33.97 33.62 -14.13
C ALA A 12 -34.12 32.88 -15.46
N ARG A 13 -35.23 32.13 -15.63
CA ARG A 13 -35.63 31.50 -16.91
C ARG A 13 -37.01 31.96 -17.28
N PRO A 14 -37.19 32.59 -18.48
CA PRO A 14 -38.54 32.93 -18.97
C PRO A 14 -39.27 31.61 -19.27
N VAL A 15 -40.48 31.50 -18.71
CA VAL A 15 -41.38 30.38 -18.96
C VAL A 15 -42.46 30.91 -19.90
N GLU A 16 -42.68 30.24 -21.03
CA GLU A 16 -43.68 30.66 -22.03
C GLU A 16 -45.12 30.42 -21.55
N GLU A 17 -45.31 29.51 -20.59
CA GLU A 17 -46.59 29.14 -20.00
C GLU A 17 -46.79 29.84 -18.66
N VAL A 18 -48.06 29.99 -18.21
CA VAL A 18 -48.39 30.51 -16.89
C VAL A 18 -47.74 29.62 -15.83
N PRO A 19 -46.96 30.18 -14.87
CA PRO A 19 -46.17 29.35 -13.89
C PRO A 19 -46.98 28.31 -13.14
N ALA A 20 -48.24 28.60 -12.80
CA ALA A 20 -49.13 27.67 -12.13
C ALA A 20 -49.53 26.47 -13.02
N ALA A 21 -49.75 26.72 -14.31
CA ALA A 21 -50.09 25.65 -15.28
C ALA A 21 -48.82 24.77 -15.55
N TYR A 22 -47.68 25.40 -15.69
CA TYR A 22 -46.39 24.69 -15.87
C TYR A 22 -46.03 23.85 -14.65
N ALA A 23 -46.21 24.39 -13.44
CA ALA A 23 -46.01 23.61 -12.19
C ALA A 23 -46.94 22.42 -12.09
N LYS A 24 -48.20 22.56 -12.52
CA LYS A 24 -49.16 21.43 -12.56
C LYS A 24 -48.75 20.35 -13.55
N LYS A 25 -48.25 20.79 -14.74
CA LYS A 25 -47.74 19.84 -15.76
C LYS A 25 -46.48 19.12 -15.29
N LEU A 26 -45.54 19.80 -14.64
CA LEU A 26 -44.35 19.16 -14.08
C LEU A 26 -44.70 18.21 -12.94
N LYS A 27 -45.65 18.55 -12.08
CA LYS A 27 -46.14 17.63 -11.03
C LYS A 27 -46.79 16.37 -11.61
N ALA A 28 -47.57 16.51 -12.70
CA ALA A 28 -48.18 15.37 -13.38
C ALA A 28 -47.11 14.47 -14.04
N GLN A 29 -46.12 15.07 -14.68
CA GLN A 29 -44.96 14.30 -15.23
C GLN A 29 -44.16 13.60 -14.14
N ALA A 30 -43.90 14.27 -13.02
CA ALA A 30 -43.22 13.65 -11.88
C ALA A 30 -44.02 12.43 -11.36
N ALA A 31 -45.33 12.58 -11.15
CA ALA A 31 -46.17 11.46 -10.72
C ALA A 31 -46.23 10.30 -11.73
N GLU A 32 -46.20 10.63 -13.03
CA GLU A 32 -46.12 9.59 -14.09
C GLU A 32 -44.80 8.85 -14.04
N HIS A 33 -43.65 9.59 -13.88
CA HIS A 33 -42.34 8.98 -13.77
C HIS A 33 -42.15 8.17 -12.48
N GLU A 34 -42.72 8.63 -11.36
CA GLU A 34 -42.75 7.87 -10.12
C GLU A 34 -43.56 6.58 -10.28
N GLY A 35 -44.74 6.64 -10.95
CA GLY A 35 -45.53 5.47 -11.26
C GLY A 35 -44.81 4.46 -12.16
N ARG A 36 -44.09 4.95 -13.19
CA ARG A 36 -43.25 4.09 -14.06
C ARG A 36 -42.09 3.47 -13.27
N ALA A 37 -41.44 4.23 -12.43
CA ALA A 37 -40.36 3.72 -11.59
C ALA A 37 -40.85 2.60 -10.63
N ALA A 38 -42.00 2.80 -9.99
CA ALA A 38 -42.63 1.80 -9.14
C ALA A 38 -43.04 0.53 -9.89
N ALA A 39 -43.59 0.68 -11.10
CA ALA A 39 -43.96 -0.46 -11.95
C ALA A 39 -42.71 -1.25 -12.37
N THR A 40 -41.65 -0.57 -12.81
CA THR A 40 -40.37 -1.20 -13.20
C THR A 40 -39.70 -1.88 -12.00
N GLU A 41 -39.79 -1.30 -10.80
CA GLU A 41 -39.28 -1.92 -9.58
C GLU A 41 -40.00 -3.22 -9.25
N GLU A 42 -41.35 -3.26 -9.45
CA GLU A 42 -42.14 -4.46 -9.25
C GLU A 42 -41.83 -5.55 -10.29
N GLU A 43 -41.64 -5.17 -11.57
CA GLU A 43 -41.17 -6.10 -12.62
C GLU A 43 -39.79 -6.68 -12.27
N LEU A 44 -38.85 -5.84 -11.76
CA LEU A 44 -37.54 -6.31 -11.30
C LEU A 44 -37.66 -7.30 -10.12
N LYS A 45 -38.60 -7.06 -9.18
CA LYS A 45 -38.83 -7.99 -8.09
C LYS A 45 -39.39 -9.33 -8.58
N GLN A 46 -40.25 -9.33 -9.59
CA GLN A 46 -40.75 -10.56 -10.22
C GLN A 46 -39.62 -11.34 -10.93
N CYS A 47 -38.59 -10.66 -11.45
CA CYS A 47 -37.41 -11.30 -12.04
C CYS A 47 -36.41 -11.83 -10.98
N ALA A 48 -36.59 -11.53 -9.69
CA ALA A 48 -35.66 -11.95 -8.65
C ALA A 48 -35.40 -13.47 -8.58
N PRO A 49 -36.36 -14.38 -8.81
CA PRO A 49 -36.11 -15.83 -8.86
C PRO A 49 -35.13 -16.24 -9.97
N ALA A 50 -35.16 -15.55 -11.14
CA ALA A 50 -34.27 -15.85 -12.28
C ALA A 50 -32.81 -15.41 -12.03
N ARG A 51 -32.52 -14.74 -10.93
CA ARG A 51 -31.16 -14.22 -10.63
C ARG A 51 -30.12 -15.33 -10.56
N GLU A 52 -30.43 -16.44 -9.93
CA GLU A 52 -29.49 -17.57 -9.79
C GLU A 52 -29.25 -18.26 -11.12
N ASP A 53 -30.29 -18.42 -11.94
CA ASP A 53 -30.15 -18.97 -13.30
C ASP A 53 -29.33 -18.05 -14.20
N LEU A 54 -29.50 -16.72 -14.08
CA LEU A 54 -28.70 -15.74 -14.82
C LEU A 54 -27.23 -15.77 -14.43
N LYS A 55 -26.92 -15.98 -13.15
CA LYS A 55 -25.55 -16.15 -12.65
C LYS A 55 -24.90 -17.41 -13.26
N LEU A 56 -25.60 -18.54 -13.21
CA LEU A 56 -25.13 -19.79 -13.80
C LEU A 56 -24.91 -19.65 -15.31
N LEU A 57 -25.86 -19.05 -16.01
CA LEU A 57 -25.79 -18.80 -17.44
C LEU A 57 -24.61 -17.87 -17.80
N SER A 58 -24.39 -16.82 -17.00
CA SER A 58 -23.28 -15.90 -17.18
C SER A 58 -21.93 -16.62 -17.07
N ASP A 59 -21.76 -17.48 -16.06
CA ASP A 59 -20.52 -18.23 -15.88
C ASP A 59 -20.36 -19.31 -16.98
N TYR A 60 -21.43 -19.96 -17.41
CA TYR A 60 -21.40 -20.91 -18.52
C TYR A 60 -20.88 -20.26 -19.81
N TYR A 61 -21.45 -19.11 -20.20
CA TYR A 61 -20.99 -18.42 -21.43
C TYR A 61 -19.58 -17.85 -21.28
N ARG A 62 -19.18 -17.44 -20.10
CA ARG A 62 -17.81 -16.99 -19.83
C ARG A 62 -16.80 -18.12 -20.02
N LEU A 63 -17.06 -19.29 -19.44
CA LEU A 63 -16.21 -20.49 -19.62
C LEU A 63 -16.15 -20.90 -21.09
N ARG A 64 -17.30 -20.81 -21.78
CA ARG A 64 -17.36 -21.12 -23.21
C ARG A 64 -16.56 -20.14 -24.06
N ALA A 65 -16.63 -18.83 -23.74
CA ALA A 65 -15.82 -17.80 -24.39
C ALA A 65 -14.32 -18.06 -24.20
N GLN A 66 -13.88 -18.31 -22.95
CA GLN A 66 -12.49 -18.63 -22.64
C GLN A 66 -12.00 -19.87 -23.41
N LYS A 67 -12.84 -20.89 -23.54
CA LYS A 67 -12.49 -22.08 -24.33
C LYS A 67 -12.28 -21.74 -25.80
N TYR A 68 -13.14 -20.92 -26.40
CA TYR A 68 -13.01 -20.53 -27.81
C TYR A 68 -11.84 -19.59 -28.07
N GLU A 69 -11.53 -18.67 -27.09
CA GLU A 69 -10.33 -17.84 -27.13
C GLU A 69 -9.08 -18.71 -27.18
N ALA A 70 -8.98 -19.67 -26.24
CA ALA A 70 -7.84 -20.60 -26.22
C ALA A 70 -7.74 -21.44 -27.49
N LEU A 71 -8.87 -21.92 -28.06
CA LEU A 71 -8.88 -22.65 -29.33
C LEU A 71 -8.41 -21.78 -30.49
N GLY A 72 -8.67 -20.47 -30.47
CA GLY A 72 -8.19 -19.52 -31.47
C GLY A 72 -6.69 -19.29 -31.46
N GLU A 73 -6.02 -19.53 -30.34
CA GLU A 73 -4.56 -19.38 -30.17
C GLU A 73 -3.78 -20.67 -30.52
N ILE A 74 -4.48 -21.80 -30.67
CA ILE A 74 -3.86 -23.10 -30.96
C ILE A 74 -3.52 -23.20 -32.45
N LEU A 75 -2.27 -23.59 -32.73
CA LEU A 75 -1.87 -23.93 -34.10
C LEU A 75 -2.49 -25.27 -34.50
N GLN A 76 -3.35 -25.27 -35.49
CA GLN A 76 -4.09 -26.43 -35.92
C GLN A 76 -3.86 -26.73 -37.40
N SER A 77 -3.60 -28.00 -37.74
CA SER A 77 -3.66 -28.55 -39.07
C SER A 77 -4.92 -29.45 -39.24
N GLU A 78 -5.15 -30.04 -40.40
CA GLU A 78 -6.31 -30.92 -40.60
C GLU A 78 -6.38 -32.13 -39.66
N LYS A 79 -5.24 -32.60 -39.15
CA LYS A 79 -5.15 -33.84 -38.34
C LYS A 79 -4.43 -33.68 -37.02
N THR A 80 -3.75 -32.57 -36.79
CA THR A 80 -2.93 -32.34 -35.60
C THR A 80 -3.13 -30.95 -35.05
N CYS A 81 -3.01 -30.80 -33.74
CA CYS A 81 -2.95 -29.50 -33.07
C CYS A 81 -1.68 -29.41 -32.24
N MET A 82 -1.12 -28.19 -32.15
CA MET A 82 0.05 -27.90 -31.36
C MET A 82 -0.32 -26.84 -30.30
N ILE A 83 -0.12 -27.17 -29.06
CA ILE A 83 -0.37 -26.28 -27.90
C ILE A 83 0.99 -25.94 -27.27
N THR A 84 1.30 -24.66 -27.21
CA THR A 84 2.51 -24.16 -26.54
C THR A 84 2.10 -23.37 -25.28
N GLY A 85 2.89 -23.49 -24.23
CA GLY A 85 2.58 -22.75 -22.99
C GLY A 85 3.70 -22.88 -21.96
N PHE A 86 3.61 -22.07 -20.93
CA PHE A 86 4.56 -22.08 -19.84
C PHE A 86 4.02 -22.90 -18.66
N ILE A 87 4.90 -23.63 -18.00
CA ILE A 87 4.59 -24.41 -16.79
C ILE A 87 5.70 -24.24 -15.76
N PRO A 88 5.39 -24.20 -14.45
CA PRO A 88 6.42 -24.25 -13.42
C PRO A 88 7.26 -25.52 -13.56
N LYS A 89 8.58 -25.40 -13.51
CA LYS A 89 9.52 -26.53 -13.66
C LYS A 89 9.23 -27.70 -12.72
N ARG A 90 8.75 -27.40 -11.50
CA ARG A 90 8.35 -28.41 -10.50
C ARG A 90 7.18 -29.28 -10.94
N ASP A 91 6.27 -28.75 -11.75
CA ASP A 91 5.01 -29.39 -12.13
C ASP A 91 5.10 -30.05 -13.54
N ALA A 92 6.19 -29.78 -14.29
CA ALA A 92 6.37 -30.24 -15.67
C ALA A 92 6.28 -31.75 -15.82
N LYS A 93 7.04 -32.51 -15.02
CA LYS A 93 7.03 -33.99 -15.06
C LYS A 93 5.66 -34.59 -14.74
N GLY A 94 4.97 -34.03 -13.72
CA GLY A 94 3.64 -34.50 -13.36
C GLY A 94 2.58 -34.22 -14.42
N LEU A 95 2.73 -33.11 -15.16
CA LEU A 95 1.86 -32.82 -16.31
C LEU A 95 2.11 -33.77 -17.47
N GLU A 96 3.39 -34.01 -17.82
CA GLU A 96 3.79 -34.92 -18.87
C GLU A 96 3.24 -36.33 -18.65
N GLU A 97 3.38 -36.88 -17.44
CA GLU A 97 2.84 -38.19 -17.06
C GLU A 97 1.30 -38.25 -17.20
N LYS A 98 0.62 -37.21 -16.70
CA LYS A 98 -0.86 -37.14 -16.79
C LYS A 98 -1.37 -37.01 -18.20
N LEU A 99 -0.69 -36.24 -19.05
CA LEU A 99 -1.08 -36.08 -20.45
C LEU A 99 -0.85 -37.36 -21.24
N ASN A 100 0.32 -38.00 -21.10
CA ASN A 100 0.65 -39.25 -21.78
C ASN A 100 -0.25 -40.43 -21.34
N SER A 101 -0.79 -40.38 -20.10
CA SER A 101 -1.72 -41.42 -19.63
C SER A 101 -3.14 -41.27 -20.16
N ARG A 102 -3.53 -40.09 -20.63
CA ARG A 102 -4.92 -39.80 -21.08
C ARG A 102 -5.08 -39.59 -22.57
N PHE A 103 -4.02 -39.20 -23.26
CA PHE A 103 -4.07 -38.83 -24.67
C PHE A 103 -2.86 -39.40 -25.42
N GLU A 104 -3.06 -39.67 -26.69
CA GLU A 104 -1.95 -40.00 -27.63
C GLU A 104 -1.37 -38.67 -28.13
N LEU A 105 -0.27 -38.22 -27.51
CA LEU A 105 0.41 -36.96 -27.83
C LEU A 105 1.91 -37.05 -27.58
N ALA A 106 2.66 -36.19 -28.22
CA ALA A 106 4.08 -35.97 -27.93
C ALA A 106 4.23 -34.72 -27.09
N VAL A 107 4.88 -34.83 -25.94
CA VAL A 107 5.21 -33.71 -25.07
C VAL A 107 6.70 -33.42 -25.18
N GLU A 108 7.04 -32.18 -25.48
CA GLU A 108 8.40 -31.68 -25.44
C GLU A 108 8.48 -30.57 -24.40
N SER A 109 9.35 -30.72 -23.42
CA SER A 109 9.60 -29.72 -22.39
C SER A 109 11.04 -29.23 -22.47
N SER A 110 11.24 -27.93 -22.60
CA SER A 110 12.53 -27.26 -22.64
C SER A 110 12.58 -26.12 -21.63
N ASP A 111 13.79 -25.80 -21.16
CA ASP A 111 13.99 -24.57 -20.36
C ASP A 111 13.76 -23.35 -21.26
N VAL A 112 13.18 -22.28 -20.68
CA VAL A 112 12.87 -21.05 -21.41
C VAL A 112 14.16 -20.37 -21.88
N PRO A 113 14.32 -20.06 -23.20
CA PRO A 113 15.46 -19.35 -23.75
C PRO A 113 15.73 -18.04 -23.01
N GLU A 114 17.01 -17.60 -23.01
CA GLU A 114 17.39 -16.34 -22.31
C GLU A 114 16.68 -15.12 -22.90
N ASP A 115 16.40 -15.14 -24.19
CA ASP A 115 15.76 -14.04 -24.93
C ASP A 115 14.23 -13.99 -24.72
N GLU A 116 13.63 -14.99 -24.10
CA GLU A 116 12.19 -15.07 -23.89
C GLU A 116 11.80 -14.71 -22.46
N GLU A 117 10.83 -13.82 -22.31
CA GLU A 117 10.26 -13.42 -21.02
C GLU A 117 9.25 -14.46 -20.52
N ALA A 118 9.68 -15.31 -19.60
CA ALA A 118 8.77 -16.24 -18.94
C ALA A 118 7.81 -15.51 -17.99
N PRO A 119 6.52 -15.92 -17.95
CA PRO A 119 5.61 -15.38 -16.95
C PRO A 119 6.00 -15.82 -15.53
N VAL A 120 5.80 -14.91 -14.59
CA VAL A 120 6.21 -15.06 -13.19
C VAL A 120 5.08 -15.58 -12.34
N LEU A 121 5.32 -16.69 -11.64
CA LEU A 121 4.44 -17.23 -10.61
C LEU A 121 5.09 -17.01 -9.24
N LEU A 122 4.50 -16.13 -8.43
CA LEU A 122 4.94 -15.91 -7.06
C LEU A 122 4.55 -17.11 -6.19
N SER A 123 5.48 -17.54 -5.32
CA SER A 123 5.25 -18.64 -4.35
C SER A 123 5.62 -18.16 -2.97
N ASN A 124 4.70 -17.45 -2.33
CA ASN A 124 4.92 -16.80 -1.04
C ASN A 124 4.16 -17.50 0.09
N GLY A 125 4.73 -17.45 1.30
CA GLY A 125 4.02 -17.85 2.51
C GLY A 125 2.82 -16.93 2.79
N THR A 126 1.90 -17.37 3.64
CA THR A 126 0.61 -16.67 3.90
C THR A 126 0.74 -15.20 4.28
N PHE A 127 1.80 -14.82 5.00
CA PHE A 127 2.09 -13.43 5.36
C PHE A 127 2.55 -12.61 4.14
N ALA A 128 3.57 -13.07 3.44
CA ALA A 128 4.09 -12.40 2.25
C ALA A 128 3.04 -12.36 1.14
N ALA A 129 2.28 -13.42 0.93
CA ALA A 129 1.20 -13.48 -0.06
C ALA A 129 0.13 -12.39 0.15
N SER A 130 -0.08 -11.89 1.38
CA SER A 130 -1.01 -10.79 1.63
C SER A 130 -0.59 -9.48 0.95
N ALA A 131 0.71 -9.26 0.75
CA ALA A 131 1.27 -8.07 0.16
C ALA A 131 1.60 -8.21 -1.35
N GLU A 132 1.33 -9.38 -1.96
CA GLU A 132 1.55 -9.59 -3.41
C GLU A 132 0.80 -8.58 -4.28
N GLY A 133 -0.39 -8.14 -3.86
CA GLY A 133 -1.14 -7.09 -4.56
C GLY A 133 -0.40 -5.75 -4.60
N VAL A 134 0.34 -5.41 -3.56
CA VAL A 134 1.17 -4.20 -3.49
C VAL A 134 2.35 -4.33 -4.44
N THR A 135 3.08 -5.47 -4.44
CA THR A 135 4.17 -5.73 -5.37
C THR A 135 3.68 -5.74 -6.82
N ALA A 136 2.57 -6.42 -7.10
CA ALA A 136 1.99 -6.50 -8.44
C ALA A 136 1.53 -5.14 -9.00
N SER A 137 1.13 -4.20 -8.12
CA SER A 137 0.76 -2.83 -8.52
C SER A 137 1.96 -2.00 -8.98
N PHE A 138 3.15 -2.30 -8.51
CA PHE A 138 4.39 -1.70 -9.00
C PHE A 138 4.89 -2.41 -10.27
N GLY A 139 4.97 -3.73 -10.22
CA GLY A 139 5.43 -4.61 -11.29
C GLY A 139 5.92 -5.93 -10.69
N LEU A 140 5.68 -7.04 -11.38
CA LEU A 140 6.21 -8.34 -10.95
C LEU A 140 7.72 -8.41 -11.23
N PRO A 141 8.48 -9.27 -10.51
CA PRO A 141 9.91 -9.43 -10.73
C PRO A 141 10.21 -9.78 -12.20
N ALA A 142 11.23 -9.16 -12.77
CA ALA A 142 11.76 -9.57 -14.07
C ALA A 142 12.54 -10.88 -13.95
N LYS A 143 12.88 -11.49 -15.11
CA LYS A 143 13.67 -12.72 -15.15
C LYS A 143 15.04 -12.48 -14.46
N GLY A 144 15.33 -13.28 -13.45
CA GLY A 144 16.55 -13.16 -12.65
C GLY A 144 16.47 -12.25 -11.42
N GLU A 145 15.43 -11.43 -11.30
CA GLU A 145 15.21 -10.64 -10.09
C GLU A 145 14.70 -11.49 -8.92
N MET A 146 15.03 -11.06 -7.72
CA MET A 146 14.53 -11.66 -6.49
C MET A 146 13.14 -11.12 -6.17
N ASP A 147 12.23 -11.98 -5.67
CA ASP A 147 10.94 -11.54 -5.16
C ASP A 147 11.11 -10.73 -3.85
N PRO A 148 10.84 -9.42 -3.85
CA PRO A 148 10.99 -8.58 -2.67
C PRO A 148 9.81 -8.67 -1.71
N THR A 149 8.71 -9.37 -2.08
CA THR A 149 7.41 -9.32 -1.41
C THR A 149 7.49 -9.68 0.07
N GLY A 150 8.32 -10.66 0.45
CA GLY A 150 8.43 -11.08 1.85
C GLY A 150 9.01 -9.99 2.77
N ILE A 151 10.10 -9.37 2.35
CA ILE A 151 10.76 -8.29 3.12
C ILE A 151 9.93 -7.01 3.06
N MET A 152 9.41 -6.68 1.87
CA MET A 152 8.53 -5.54 1.68
C MET A 152 7.28 -5.64 2.56
N ALA A 153 6.65 -6.82 2.68
CA ALA A 153 5.47 -7.02 3.53
C ALA A 153 5.75 -6.67 5.00
N ALA A 154 6.90 -7.09 5.53
CA ALA A 154 7.29 -6.78 6.91
C ALA A 154 7.51 -5.27 7.10
N CYS A 155 8.25 -4.63 6.20
CA CYS A 155 8.47 -3.19 6.23
C CYS A 155 7.16 -2.41 6.03
N TYR A 156 6.29 -2.88 5.14
CA TYR A 156 4.99 -2.27 4.88
C TYR A 156 4.12 -2.24 6.13
N VAL A 157 3.94 -3.39 6.78
CA VAL A 157 3.13 -3.53 8.00
C VAL A 157 3.69 -2.68 9.14
N PHE A 158 5.02 -2.64 9.29
CA PHE A 158 5.70 -1.84 10.30
C PHE A 158 5.48 -0.34 10.10
N LEU A 159 5.75 0.18 8.90
CA LEU A 159 5.62 1.61 8.58
C LEU A 159 4.16 2.07 8.58
N PHE A 160 3.24 1.23 8.09
CA PHE A 160 1.81 1.52 8.13
C PHE A 160 1.31 1.71 9.56
N GLY A 161 1.69 0.80 10.45
CA GLY A 161 1.32 0.89 11.87
C GLY A 161 1.84 2.16 12.54
N LEU A 162 3.07 2.55 12.22
CA LEU A 162 3.69 3.78 12.73
C LEU A 162 2.98 5.04 12.21
N MET A 163 2.48 5.03 10.96
CA MET A 163 1.75 6.17 10.40
C MET A 163 0.37 6.36 11.03
N LEU A 164 -0.37 5.29 11.26
CA LEU A 164 -1.73 5.39 11.84
C LEU A 164 -1.71 5.54 13.37
N SER A 165 -0.78 4.90 14.04
CA SER A 165 -0.32 5.04 15.43
C SER A 165 -1.39 5.29 16.52
N ASP A 166 -2.61 4.76 16.39
CA ASP A 166 -3.69 4.82 17.38
C ASP A 166 -4.21 3.41 17.67
N ALA A 167 -4.18 3.02 18.96
CA ALA A 167 -4.51 1.66 19.38
C ALA A 167 -5.98 1.29 19.14
N ALA A 168 -6.89 2.23 19.33
CA ALA A 168 -8.31 1.99 19.14
C ALA A 168 -8.65 1.81 17.65
N TYR A 169 -8.08 2.64 16.78
CA TYR A 169 -8.23 2.47 15.34
C TYR A 169 -7.61 1.16 14.86
N GLY A 170 -6.40 0.83 15.35
CA GLY A 170 -5.75 -0.43 15.04
C GLY A 170 -6.59 -1.64 15.43
N PHE A 171 -7.18 -1.62 16.62
CA PHE A 171 -8.07 -2.69 17.09
C PHE A 171 -9.34 -2.83 16.24
N ILE A 172 -9.97 -1.71 15.86
CA ILE A 172 -11.16 -1.73 14.99
C ILE A 172 -10.83 -2.34 13.63
N VAL A 173 -9.75 -1.88 12.98
CA VAL A 173 -9.33 -2.40 11.67
C VAL A 173 -9.00 -3.90 11.76
N PHE A 174 -8.23 -4.30 12.77
CA PHE A 174 -7.92 -5.71 13.01
C PHE A 174 -9.19 -6.55 13.18
N LEU A 175 -10.09 -6.12 14.06
CA LEU A 175 -11.32 -6.87 14.38
C LEU A 175 -12.24 -6.97 13.17
N MET A 176 -12.44 -5.87 12.44
CA MET A 176 -13.27 -5.87 11.22
C MET A 176 -12.73 -6.82 10.16
N CYS A 177 -11.43 -6.75 9.87
CA CYS A 177 -10.79 -7.62 8.89
C CYS A 177 -10.83 -9.10 9.35
N PHE A 178 -10.55 -9.37 10.62
CA PHE A 178 -10.60 -10.72 11.18
C PHE A 178 -12.01 -11.32 11.10
N LEU A 179 -13.04 -10.56 11.49
CA LEU A 179 -14.44 -11.00 11.41
C LEU A 179 -14.89 -11.21 9.96
N ALA A 180 -14.48 -10.33 9.04
CA ALA A 180 -14.77 -10.47 7.61
C ALA A 180 -14.15 -11.75 7.04
N LEU A 181 -12.89 -12.04 7.33
CA LEU A 181 -12.20 -13.25 6.90
C LEU A 181 -12.83 -14.52 7.47
N LYS A 182 -13.34 -14.49 8.72
CA LYS A 182 -13.99 -15.62 9.35
C LYS A 182 -15.42 -15.84 8.82
N LYS A 183 -16.17 -14.75 8.59
CA LYS A 183 -17.58 -14.81 8.15
C LYS A 183 -17.72 -15.16 6.67
N PHE A 184 -16.75 -14.73 5.83
CA PHE A 184 -16.80 -14.91 4.38
C PHE A 184 -15.60 -15.73 3.87
N PRO A 185 -15.53 -17.06 4.15
CA PRO A 185 -14.39 -17.87 3.74
C PRO A 185 -14.25 -18.04 2.22
N ARG A 186 -15.35 -17.85 1.46
CA ARG A 186 -15.44 -18.02 0.01
C ARG A 186 -15.34 -16.71 -0.77
N MET A 187 -14.63 -15.70 -0.22
CA MET A 187 -14.39 -14.46 -0.95
C MET A 187 -13.30 -14.63 -2.01
N GLU A 188 -13.27 -13.72 -2.97
CA GLU A 188 -12.25 -13.65 -4.00
C GLU A 188 -10.83 -13.63 -3.37
N GLU A 189 -9.89 -14.33 -4.00
CA GLU A 189 -8.53 -14.50 -3.46
C GLU A 189 -7.80 -13.17 -3.26
N ASN A 190 -7.93 -12.23 -4.21
CA ASN A 190 -7.31 -10.92 -4.11
C ASN A 190 -7.86 -10.11 -2.94
N LEU A 191 -9.19 -10.13 -2.75
CA LEU A 191 -9.84 -9.48 -1.61
C LEU A 191 -9.40 -10.11 -0.29
N ARG A 192 -9.29 -11.44 -0.24
CA ARG A 192 -8.81 -12.17 0.94
C ARG A 192 -7.36 -11.80 1.30
N LYS A 193 -6.48 -11.68 0.29
CA LYS A 193 -5.09 -11.23 0.49
C LYS A 193 -5.07 -9.80 1.03
N SER A 194 -5.82 -8.88 0.44
CA SER A 194 -5.91 -7.50 0.89
C SER A 194 -6.45 -7.38 2.33
N LEU A 195 -7.52 -8.09 2.69
CA LEU A 195 -8.04 -8.10 4.05
C LEU A 195 -7.05 -8.66 5.07
N ARG A 196 -6.25 -9.68 4.70
CA ARG A 196 -5.17 -10.17 5.55
C ARG A 196 -4.08 -9.13 5.74
N LEU A 197 -3.69 -8.39 4.69
CA LEU A 197 -2.74 -7.31 4.81
C LEU A 197 -3.23 -6.25 5.79
N PHE A 198 -4.47 -5.76 5.64
CA PHE A 198 -5.06 -4.79 6.55
C PHE A 198 -5.23 -5.33 7.98
N MET A 199 -5.47 -6.63 8.15
CA MET A 199 -5.50 -7.27 9.46
C MET A 199 -4.12 -7.17 10.15
N TYR A 200 -3.01 -7.48 9.43
CA TYR A 200 -1.66 -7.33 9.97
C TYR A 200 -1.30 -5.86 10.21
N CYS A 201 -1.70 -4.96 9.31
CA CYS A 201 -1.54 -3.52 9.50
C CYS A 201 -2.28 -3.01 10.74
N GLY A 202 -3.52 -3.49 10.97
CA GLY A 202 -4.30 -3.17 12.17
C GLY A 202 -3.61 -3.65 13.44
N LEU A 203 -3.01 -4.84 13.44
CA LEU A 203 -2.24 -5.34 14.58
C LEU A 203 -0.98 -4.50 14.85
N SER A 204 -0.27 -4.10 13.80
CA SER A 204 0.89 -3.19 13.91
C SER A 204 0.47 -1.82 14.43
N THR A 205 -0.66 -1.28 13.95
CA THR A 205 -1.21 0.00 14.43
C THR A 205 -1.61 -0.08 15.90
N LEU A 206 -2.21 -1.19 16.34
CA LEU A 206 -2.52 -1.43 17.74
C LEU A 206 -1.24 -1.41 18.60
N PHE A 207 -0.20 -2.10 18.16
CA PHE A 207 1.10 -2.13 18.83
C PHE A 207 1.69 -0.72 18.99
N TRP A 208 1.79 0.04 17.90
CA TRP A 208 2.34 1.40 17.92
C TRP A 208 1.46 2.38 18.70
N GLY A 209 0.13 2.23 18.60
CA GLY A 209 -0.81 3.02 19.36
C GLY A 209 -0.67 2.84 20.89
N VAL A 210 -0.43 1.60 21.35
CA VAL A 210 -0.14 1.32 22.76
C VAL A 210 1.22 1.90 23.17
N MET A 211 2.23 1.83 22.31
CA MET A 211 3.55 2.44 22.58
C MET A 211 3.46 3.95 22.73
N PHE A 212 2.65 4.62 21.93
CA PHE A 212 2.48 6.08 21.93
C PHE A 212 1.32 6.58 22.83
N GLY A 213 0.50 5.66 23.36
CA GLY A 213 -0.60 6.01 24.26
C GLY A 213 -1.81 6.67 23.57
N GLY A 214 -2.01 6.45 22.27
CA GLY A 214 -3.16 6.95 21.50
C GLY A 214 -4.35 5.99 21.57
N TYR A 215 -5.47 6.43 22.15
CA TYR A 215 -6.72 5.69 22.24
C TYR A 215 -7.87 6.59 21.78
N PHE A 216 -8.16 6.64 20.49
CA PHE A 216 -8.94 7.69 19.86
C PHE A 216 -8.39 9.09 20.16
N GLY A 217 -7.06 9.26 20.01
CA GLY A 217 -6.35 10.41 20.51
C GLY A 217 -6.37 10.46 22.04
N ASP A 218 -6.97 11.50 22.61
CA ASP A 218 -7.14 11.77 24.04
C ASP A 218 -8.57 11.52 24.56
N ALA A 219 -9.35 10.65 23.88
CA ALA A 219 -10.77 10.43 24.23
C ALA A 219 -10.96 10.01 25.69
N VAL A 220 -10.10 9.13 26.22
CA VAL A 220 -10.19 8.66 27.60
C VAL A 220 -10.04 9.80 28.59
N ASP A 221 -9.08 10.71 28.36
CA ASP A 221 -8.83 11.87 29.22
C ASP A 221 -10.00 12.85 29.19
N ILE A 222 -10.52 13.16 28.01
CA ILE A 222 -11.63 14.11 27.83
C ILE A 222 -12.93 13.56 28.42
N VAL A 223 -13.26 12.30 28.14
CA VAL A 223 -14.49 11.66 28.65
C VAL A 223 -14.44 11.57 30.17
N SER A 224 -13.32 11.12 30.74
CA SER A 224 -13.16 11.00 32.19
C SER A 224 -13.25 12.35 32.91
N ARG A 225 -12.63 13.39 32.36
CA ARG A 225 -12.68 14.75 32.92
C ARG A 225 -14.06 15.37 32.79
N THR A 226 -14.74 15.24 31.63
CA THR A 226 -16.00 15.94 31.34
C THR A 226 -17.18 15.29 32.05
N TYR A 227 -17.26 13.97 32.09
CA TYR A 227 -18.45 13.23 32.56
C TYR A 227 -18.27 12.61 33.94
N PHE A 228 -17.03 12.29 34.36
CA PHE A 228 -16.77 11.64 35.65
C PHE A 228 -16.03 12.56 36.65
N GLY A 229 -15.60 13.76 36.25
CA GLY A 229 -15.00 14.75 37.13
C GLY A 229 -13.58 14.42 37.62
N HIS A 230 -12.97 13.36 37.11
CA HIS A 230 -11.57 13.01 37.40
C HIS A 230 -10.87 12.65 36.09
N THR A 231 -9.59 12.96 35.97
CA THR A 231 -8.80 12.62 34.80
C THR A 231 -8.21 11.22 34.94
N VAL A 232 -8.49 10.35 33.99
CA VAL A 232 -7.86 9.03 33.87
C VAL A 232 -6.98 9.07 32.62
N THR A 233 -5.67 9.19 32.82
CA THR A 233 -4.70 9.15 31.72
C THR A 233 -4.10 7.76 31.62
N ILE A 234 -4.09 7.18 30.43
CA ILE A 234 -3.36 5.94 30.16
C ILE A 234 -1.94 6.33 29.74
N PRO A 235 -0.90 6.00 30.56
CA PRO A 235 0.45 6.40 30.23
C PRO A 235 0.94 5.71 28.96
N ALA A 236 1.59 6.46 28.08
CA ALA A 236 2.29 5.88 26.93
C ALA A 236 3.45 5.00 27.43
N LEU A 237 3.68 3.87 26.79
CA LEU A 237 4.80 2.99 27.14
C LEU A 237 6.15 3.55 26.69
N TRP A 238 6.17 4.40 25.69
CA TRP A 238 7.40 5.02 25.18
C TRP A 238 7.37 6.54 25.34
N PHE A 239 6.76 7.26 24.41
CA PHE A 239 6.55 8.71 24.50
C PHE A 239 5.29 9.10 23.72
N VAL A 240 4.75 10.28 24.04
CA VAL A 240 3.58 10.83 23.36
C VAL A 240 4.05 11.71 22.20
N PRO A 241 3.75 11.36 20.94
CA PRO A 241 4.17 12.11 19.76
C PRO A 241 3.72 13.57 19.74
N LEU A 242 2.55 13.86 20.28
CA LEU A 242 2.02 15.22 20.39
C LEU A 242 2.86 16.13 21.30
N ASN A 243 3.47 15.57 22.34
CA ASN A 243 4.30 16.33 23.27
C ASN A 243 5.75 16.47 22.76
N ASP A 244 6.27 15.40 22.11
CA ASP A 244 7.65 15.31 21.66
C ASP A 244 7.76 15.02 20.16
N PRO A 245 7.29 15.91 19.26
CA PRO A 245 7.29 15.64 17.83
C PRO A 245 8.70 15.47 17.24
N MET A 246 9.70 16.15 17.81
CA MET A 246 11.08 16.04 17.34
C MET A 246 11.69 14.67 17.58
N LYS A 247 11.33 14.00 18.67
CA LYS A 247 11.74 12.61 18.90
C LYS A 247 11.18 11.68 17.83
N LEU A 248 9.88 11.83 17.50
CA LEU A 248 9.27 11.03 16.44
C LEU A 248 9.91 11.30 15.08
N LEU A 249 10.32 12.55 14.77
CA LEU A 249 11.04 12.88 13.55
C LEU A 249 12.36 12.11 13.44
N VAL A 250 13.15 12.12 14.50
CA VAL A 250 14.44 11.43 14.53
C VAL A 250 14.28 9.91 14.37
N TYR A 251 13.31 9.31 15.07
CA TYR A 251 13.03 7.88 14.91
C TYR A 251 12.48 7.55 13.52
N SER A 252 11.66 8.42 12.93
CA SER A 252 11.17 8.25 11.56
C SER A 252 12.31 8.25 10.55
N MET A 253 13.27 9.17 10.69
CA MET A 253 14.47 9.20 9.85
C MET A 253 15.35 7.97 10.10
N LEU A 254 15.51 7.53 11.34
CA LEU A 254 16.28 6.32 11.67
C LEU A 254 15.68 5.08 11.01
N PHE A 255 14.35 4.89 11.11
CA PHE A 255 13.67 3.80 10.42
C PHE A 255 13.80 3.91 8.91
N GLY A 256 13.79 5.14 8.37
CA GLY A 256 14.08 5.41 6.96
C GLY A 256 15.48 4.95 6.54
N VAL A 257 16.49 5.30 7.29
CA VAL A 257 17.88 4.86 7.04
C VAL A 257 17.98 3.34 7.07
N ILE A 258 17.39 2.69 8.08
CA ILE A 258 17.38 1.21 8.18
C ILE A 258 16.70 0.59 6.95
N HIS A 259 15.57 1.13 6.53
CA HIS A 259 14.82 0.63 5.38
C HIS A 259 15.58 0.81 4.05
N LEU A 260 16.19 1.97 3.84
CA LEU A 260 17.03 2.23 2.67
C LEU A 260 18.28 1.34 2.64
N PHE A 261 18.91 1.14 3.79
CA PHE A 261 20.05 0.24 3.91
C PHE A 261 19.65 -1.20 3.65
N LEU A 262 18.49 -1.63 4.10
CA LEU A 262 17.95 -2.94 3.77
C LEU A 262 17.82 -3.10 2.24
N GLY A 263 17.29 -2.09 1.53
CA GLY A 263 17.21 -2.08 0.06
C GLY A 263 18.57 -2.19 -0.61
N LEU A 264 19.55 -1.41 -0.14
CA LEU A 264 20.93 -1.50 -0.64
C LEU A 264 21.58 -2.87 -0.37
N GLY A 265 21.27 -3.46 0.80
CA GLY A 265 21.71 -4.82 1.15
C GLY A 265 21.14 -5.89 0.22
N LEU A 266 19.86 -5.76 -0.18
CA LEU A 266 19.24 -6.66 -1.15
C LEU A 266 19.88 -6.54 -2.53
N LYS A 267 20.22 -5.31 -2.98
CA LYS A 267 21.03 -5.11 -4.19
C LYS A 267 22.36 -5.87 -4.09
N GLY A 268 23.03 -5.75 -2.94
CA GLY A 268 24.28 -6.47 -2.70
C GLY A 268 24.11 -7.99 -2.76
N TYR A 269 23.05 -8.51 -2.17
CA TYR A 269 22.75 -9.94 -2.23
C TYR A 269 22.54 -10.44 -3.67
N MET A 270 21.81 -9.69 -4.50
CA MET A 270 21.59 -10.05 -5.91
C MET A 270 22.92 -10.05 -6.69
N LEU A 271 23.75 -9.02 -6.52
CA LEU A 271 25.05 -8.94 -7.20
C LEU A 271 26.00 -10.09 -6.81
N LEU A 272 25.99 -10.49 -5.54
CA LEU A 272 26.77 -11.64 -5.07
C LEU A 272 26.24 -12.97 -5.63
N LYS A 273 24.93 -13.13 -5.72
CA LYS A 273 24.30 -14.31 -6.31
C LYS A 273 24.65 -14.45 -7.79
N ASP A 274 24.76 -13.33 -8.52
CA ASP A 274 25.17 -13.29 -9.93
C ASP A 274 26.69 -13.41 -10.12
N GLY A 275 27.47 -13.57 -9.04
CA GLY A 275 28.93 -13.70 -9.09
C GLY A 275 29.67 -12.39 -9.38
N LYS A 276 29.00 -11.25 -9.36
CA LYS A 276 29.57 -9.92 -9.66
C LYS A 276 30.17 -9.25 -8.42
N VAL A 277 31.23 -9.85 -7.86
CA VAL A 277 31.84 -9.38 -6.60
C VAL A 277 32.42 -7.97 -6.71
N VAL A 278 32.96 -7.60 -7.85
CA VAL A 278 33.51 -6.25 -8.06
C VAL A 278 32.43 -5.20 -8.03
N ASP A 279 31.28 -5.49 -8.67
CA ASP A 279 30.12 -4.62 -8.68
C ASP A 279 29.53 -4.49 -7.27
N PHE A 280 29.49 -5.57 -6.51
CA PHE A 280 29.08 -5.54 -5.11
C PHE A 280 29.95 -4.58 -4.28
N ILE A 281 31.27 -4.63 -4.42
CA ILE A 281 32.18 -3.74 -3.67
C ILE A 281 31.94 -2.28 -4.08
N CYS A 282 31.89 -2.02 -5.39
CA CYS A 282 31.81 -0.66 -5.92
C CYS A 282 30.44 0.00 -5.70
N ASP A 283 29.34 -0.73 -5.92
CA ASP A 283 28.00 -0.17 -5.93
C ASP A 283 27.27 -0.31 -4.58
N VAL A 284 27.78 -1.16 -3.68
CA VAL A 284 27.15 -1.39 -2.38
C VAL A 284 28.07 -1.04 -1.22
N VAL A 285 29.25 -1.65 -1.14
CA VAL A 285 30.15 -1.45 0.02
C VAL A 285 30.64 -0.03 0.13
N LEU A 286 31.04 0.61 -0.98
CA LEU A 286 31.49 2.01 -0.98
C LEU A 286 30.36 2.97 -0.58
N TRP A 287 29.13 2.71 -1.00
CA TRP A 287 27.96 3.48 -0.57
C TRP A 287 27.67 3.31 0.92
N TYR A 288 27.76 2.09 1.47
CA TYR A 288 27.65 1.87 2.92
C TYR A 288 28.72 2.64 3.70
N LEU A 289 29.99 2.58 3.25
CA LEU A 289 31.07 3.31 3.90
C LEU A 289 30.84 4.82 3.90
N LEU A 290 30.44 5.37 2.74
CA LEU A 290 30.15 6.80 2.62
C LEU A 290 28.97 7.21 3.51
N LEU A 291 27.82 6.53 3.40
CA LEU A 291 26.61 6.90 4.13
C LEU A 291 26.77 6.72 5.64
N LEU A 292 27.33 5.59 6.10
CA LEU A 292 27.62 5.39 7.53
C LEU A 292 28.61 6.39 8.05
N GLY A 293 29.67 6.70 7.30
CA GLY A 293 30.63 7.73 7.67
C GLY A 293 29.99 9.09 7.85
N LEU A 294 29.11 9.50 6.94
CA LEU A 294 28.37 10.77 7.04
C LEU A 294 27.36 10.80 8.18
N ILE A 295 26.61 9.71 8.40
CA ILE A 295 25.68 9.62 9.51
C ILE A 295 26.43 9.72 10.85
N LEU A 296 27.55 8.99 11.02
CA LEU A 296 28.38 9.06 12.22
C LEU A 296 29.00 10.44 12.42
N MET A 297 29.30 11.18 11.34
CA MET A 297 29.75 12.57 11.44
C MET A 297 28.63 13.55 11.79
N LEU A 298 27.39 13.27 11.37
CA LEU A 298 26.22 14.12 11.65
C LEU A 298 25.77 14.01 13.11
N LEU A 299 25.80 12.82 13.69
CA LEU A 299 25.26 12.55 15.05
C LEU A 299 25.86 13.43 16.16
N PRO A 300 27.20 13.73 16.21
CA PRO A 300 27.78 14.57 17.25
C PRO A 300 27.70 16.08 16.96
N THR A 301 27.03 16.51 15.88
CA THR A 301 26.90 17.93 15.55
C THR A 301 25.87 18.63 16.43
N GLU A 302 26.10 19.91 16.69
CA GLU A 302 25.13 20.76 17.42
C GLU A 302 23.77 20.84 16.71
N LEU A 303 23.75 20.76 15.37
CA LEU A 303 22.53 20.71 14.57
C LEU A 303 21.68 19.48 14.91
N PHE A 304 22.30 18.30 14.97
CA PHE A 304 21.59 17.08 15.35
C PHE A 304 21.19 17.13 16.81
N GLY A 305 22.06 17.59 17.70
CA GLY A 305 21.77 17.76 19.13
C GLY A 305 20.57 18.66 19.40
N SER A 306 20.42 19.77 18.67
CA SER A 306 19.28 20.69 18.80
C SER A 306 17.97 20.08 18.29
N ILE A 307 18.00 19.30 17.21
CA ILE A 307 16.82 18.62 16.64
C ILE A 307 16.43 17.42 17.49
N ALA A 308 17.38 16.57 17.83
CA ALA A 308 17.14 15.33 18.56
C ALA A 308 16.92 15.55 20.07
N GLN A 309 17.26 16.73 20.59
CA GLN A 309 17.32 17.05 22.02
C GLN A 309 18.21 16.06 22.80
N MET A 310 19.23 15.54 22.12
CA MET A 310 20.17 14.57 22.66
C MET A 310 21.59 14.99 22.31
N ASN A 311 22.43 15.13 23.33
CA ASN A 311 23.85 15.40 23.13
C ASN A 311 24.62 14.08 23.05
N ILE A 312 24.98 13.69 21.82
CA ILE A 312 25.80 12.51 21.56
C ILE A 312 27.24 12.96 21.35
N VAL A 313 28.10 12.59 22.29
CA VAL A 313 29.55 12.88 22.19
C VAL A 313 30.29 11.58 21.90
N PHE A 314 30.96 11.54 20.74
CA PHE A 314 31.78 10.40 20.37
C PHE A 314 33.24 10.57 20.83
N PRO A 315 33.91 9.47 21.17
CA PRO A 315 35.35 9.51 21.40
C PRO A 315 36.10 9.94 20.12
N PRO A 316 37.25 10.62 20.23
CA PRO A 316 38.01 11.14 19.10
C PRO A 316 38.36 10.08 18.05
N VAL A 317 38.57 8.83 18.49
CA VAL A 317 38.86 7.69 17.62
C VAL A 317 37.70 7.40 16.68
N LEU A 318 36.47 7.42 17.19
CA LEU A 318 35.27 7.16 16.40
C LEU A 318 35.02 8.28 15.37
N ASN A 319 35.25 9.53 15.74
CA ASN A 319 35.19 10.67 14.80
C ASN A 319 36.22 10.56 13.68
N SER A 320 37.44 10.13 14.01
CA SER A 320 38.48 9.92 13.00
C SER A 320 38.16 8.75 12.07
N LEU A 321 37.58 7.67 12.63
CA LEU A 321 37.10 6.52 11.85
C LEU A 321 35.97 6.94 10.91
N ALA A 322 34.99 7.69 11.40
CA ALA A 322 33.86 8.18 10.58
C ALA A 322 34.34 9.04 9.39
N LYS A 323 35.28 9.95 9.64
CA LYS A 323 35.91 10.75 8.59
C LYS A 323 36.67 9.86 7.58
N GLY A 324 37.43 8.88 8.08
CA GLY A 324 38.13 7.91 7.23
C GLY A 324 37.20 7.12 6.33
N MET A 325 36.08 6.59 6.90
CA MET A 325 35.08 5.87 6.15
C MET A 325 34.42 6.74 5.06
N ALA A 326 34.06 7.98 5.38
CA ALA A 326 33.46 8.91 4.43
C ALA A 326 34.41 9.26 3.28
N ILE A 327 35.69 9.51 3.58
CA ILE A 327 36.72 9.84 2.57
C ILE A 327 37.00 8.62 1.68
N VAL A 328 37.19 7.44 2.25
CA VAL A 328 37.41 6.20 1.47
C VAL A 328 36.23 5.88 0.59
N GLY A 329 34.99 6.00 1.12
CA GLY A 329 33.78 5.82 0.36
C GLY A 329 33.63 6.80 -0.80
N ALA A 330 33.86 8.11 -0.56
CA ALA A 330 33.76 9.15 -1.57
C ALA A 330 34.85 8.98 -2.70
N LEU A 331 36.07 8.76 -2.30
CA LEU A 331 37.17 8.53 -3.27
C LEU A 331 36.97 7.21 -4.04
N GLY A 332 36.49 6.17 -3.35
CA GLY A 332 36.17 4.90 -3.98
C GLY A 332 35.08 5.04 -5.06
N ILE A 333 33.95 5.71 -4.74
CA ILE A 333 32.89 5.97 -5.72
C ILE A 333 33.42 6.81 -6.89
N LEU A 334 34.15 7.88 -6.60
CA LEU A 334 34.73 8.77 -7.64
C LEU A 334 35.59 8.02 -8.66
N VAL A 335 36.37 7.04 -8.19
CA VAL A 335 37.33 6.31 -9.03
C VAL A 335 36.70 5.06 -9.66
N MET A 336 35.81 4.35 -8.97
CA MET A 336 35.35 3.01 -9.37
C MET A 336 33.99 3.00 -10.05
N SER A 337 33.18 4.05 -9.94
CA SER A 337 31.78 4.09 -10.42
C SER A 337 31.71 3.88 -11.96
N ALA A 338 32.52 4.58 -12.74
CA ALA A 338 32.50 4.47 -14.21
C ALA A 338 33.63 3.61 -14.77
N ARG A 339 33.89 2.46 -14.16
CA ARG A 339 34.98 1.54 -14.53
C ARG A 339 34.94 1.02 -15.96
N ASP A 340 33.75 0.96 -16.58
CA ASP A 340 33.53 0.46 -17.94
C ASP A 340 34.03 1.44 -19.02
N LYS A 341 34.31 2.70 -18.65
CA LYS A 341 34.77 3.72 -19.59
C LYS A 341 36.30 3.78 -19.67
N LYS A 342 36.83 3.75 -20.89
CA LYS A 342 38.27 3.78 -21.15
C LYS A 342 38.93 5.16 -20.90
N ASN A 343 38.17 6.26 -21.06
CA ASN A 343 38.67 7.62 -20.89
C ASN A 343 38.74 8.03 -19.42
N PRO A 344 39.91 8.37 -18.84
CA PRO A 344 40.04 8.69 -17.42
C PRO A 344 39.31 9.98 -17.02
N ILE A 345 39.24 10.99 -17.90
CA ILE A 345 38.53 12.24 -17.65
C ILE A 345 37.00 11.97 -17.57
N LEU A 346 36.45 11.19 -18.52
CA LEU A 346 35.04 10.82 -18.53
C LEU A 346 34.67 9.98 -17.30
N ARG A 347 35.60 9.09 -16.90
CA ARG A 347 35.42 8.26 -15.69
C ARG A 347 35.33 9.12 -14.42
N LEU A 348 36.19 10.11 -14.28
CA LEU A 348 36.16 11.04 -13.14
C LEU A 348 34.90 11.91 -13.13
N ALA A 349 34.50 12.40 -14.32
CA ALA A 349 33.27 13.20 -14.44
C ALA A 349 32.00 12.41 -14.07
N LEU A 350 31.87 11.15 -14.55
CA LEU A 350 30.77 10.27 -14.21
C LEU A 350 30.81 9.85 -12.73
N GLY A 351 31.98 9.59 -12.17
CA GLY A 351 32.16 9.32 -10.75
C GLY A 351 31.74 10.51 -9.86
N ALA A 352 32.03 11.74 -10.29
CA ALA A 352 31.55 12.95 -9.61
C ALA A 352 30.03 13.11 -9.72
N TYR A 353 29.44 12.75 -10.86
CA TYR A 353 27.98 12.70 -11.03
C TYR A 353 27.33 11.66 -10.11
N ASP A 354 27.93 10.48 -9.98
CA ASP A 354 27.40 9.46 -9.05
C ASP A 354 27.58 9.87 -7.60
N LEU A 355 28.65 10.58 -7.25
CA LEU A 355 28.78 11.16 -5.92
C LEU A 355 27.70 12.23 -5.65
N TYR A 356 27.27 12.97 -6.67
CA TYR A 356 26.14 13.92 -6.54
C TYR A 356 24.83 13.22 -6.17
N ASN A 357 24.65 11.93 -6.51
CA ASN A 357 23.47 11.13 -6.12
C ASN A 357 23.31 10.99 -4.60
N ILE A 358 24.28 11.42 -3.78
CA ILE A 358 24.13 11.55 -2.33
C ILE A 358 22.97 12.46 -1.97
N THR A 359 22.69 13.48 -2.79
CA THR A 359 21.53 14.37 -2.60
C THR A 359 20.22 13.62 -2.70
N GLY A 360 20.13 12.60 -3.59
CA GLY A 360 19.01 11.68 -3.69
C GLY A 360 18.83 10.87 -2.42
N TRP A 361 19.91 10.34 -1.83
CA TRP A 361 19.85 9.62 -0.56
C TRP A 361 19.35 10.48 0.59
N VAL A 362 19.81 11.73 0.67
CA VAL A 362 19.32 12.69 1.67
C VAL A 362 17.82 12.98 1.47
N SER A 363 17.40 13.20 0.22
CA SER A 363 15.99 13.38 -0.12
C SER A 363 15.14 12.18 0.26
N ASP A 364 15.63 10.96 0.01
CA ASP A 364 14.94 9.74 0.37
C ASP A 364 14.76 9.63 1.90
N VAL A 365 15.82 9.90 2.69
CA VAL A 365 15.73 9.92 4.16
C VAL A 365 14.73 10.97 4.64
N LEU A 366 14.76 12.18 4.08
CA LEU A 366 13.80 13.25 4.42
C LEU A 366 12.36 12.87 4.07
N SER A 367 12.15 12.01 3.06
CA SER A 367 10.82 11.49 2.69
C SER A 367 10.13 10.75 3.84
N TYR A 368 10.89 10.17 4.78
CA TYR A 368 10.33 9.49 5.96
C TYR A 368 9.76 10.45 7.02
N SER A 369 9.95 11.77 6.87
CA SER A 369 9.24 12.75 7.71
C SER A 369 7.71 12.66 7.60
N ARG A 370 7.18 12.00 6.56
CA ARG A 370 5.75 11.68 6.42
C ARG A 370 5.23 10.78 7.53
N LEU A 371 6.08 9.93 8.10
CA LEU A 371 5.70 9.10 9.26
C LEU A 371 5.30 9.99 10.44
N LEU A 372 6.11 11.03 10.69
CA LEU A 372 5.78 12.05 11.68
C LEU A 372 4.48 12.78 11.32
N ALA A 373 4.39 13.29 10.08
CA ALA A 373 3.26 14.14 9.67
C ALA A 373 1.92 13.41 9.81
N LEU A 374 1.83 12.15 9.36
CA LEU A 374 0.61 11.34 9.44
C LEU A 374 0.32 10.88 10.86
N GLY A 375 1.33 10.42 11.61
CA GLY A 375 1.16 10.00 12.99
C GLY A 375 0.66 11.15 13.89
N LEU A 376 1.17 12.36 13.69
CA LEU A 376 0.65 13.55 14.39
C LEU A 376 -0.74 13.94 13.92
N ALA A 377 -1.00 13.94 12.61
CA ALA A 377 -2.30 14.33 12.05
C ALA A 377 -3.43 13.46 12.61
N THR A 378 -3.25 12.14 12.69
CA THR A 378 -4.23 11.21 13.27
C THR A 378 -4.60 11.60 14.69
N GLY A 379 -3.58 11.84 15.55
CA GLY A 379 -3.77 12.20 16.95
C GLY A 379 -4.38 13.59 17.13
N VAL A 380 -3.89 14.61 16.40
CA VAL A 380 -4.41 16.00 16.49
C VAL A 380 -5.87 16.06 16.06
N ILE A 381 -6.23 15.45 14.93
CA ILE A 381 -7.62 15.46 14.46
C ILE A 381 -8.52 14.73 15.45
N ALA A 382 -8.07 13.59 16.00
CA ALA A 382 -8.82 12.87 17.02
C ALA A 382 -9.08 13.74 18.27
N SER A 383 -8.04 14.43 18.79
CA SER A 383 -8.17 15.34 19.94
C SER A 383 -9.12 16.51 19.67
N VAL A 384 -9.06 17.10 18.47
CA VAL A 384 -10.01 18.18 18.09
C VAL A 384 -11.44 17.67 18.06
N ILE A 385 -11.72 16.48 17.50
CA ILE A 385 -13.06 15.86 17.49
C ILE A 385 -13.56 15.68 18.93
N ASN A 386 -12.71 15.14 19.82
CA ASN A 386 -13.07 14.91 21.20
C ASN A 386 -13.38 16.22 21.95
N GLN A 387 -12.55 17.25 21.75
CA GLN A 387 -12.77 18.56 22.33
C GLN A 387 -14.06 19.20 21.85
N MET A 388 -14.32 19.21 20.53
CA MET A 388 -15.56 19.74 19.95
C MET A 388 -16.79 19.04 20.51
N GLY A 389 -16.76 17.69 20.60
CA GLY A 389 -17.85 16.93 21.19
C GLY A 389 -18.10 17.27 22.67
N SER A 390 -17.04 17.52 23.46
CA SER A 390 -17.13 17.81 24.89
C SER A 390 -17.57 19.26 25.22
N MET A 391 -17.55 20.19 24.25
CA MET A 391 -17.88 21.61 24.49
C MET A 391 -19.35 21.85 24.90
N VAL A 392 -20.26 20.94 24.56
CA VAL A 392 -21.69 21.08 24.85
C VAL A 392 -22.00 20.85 26.34
N GLY A 393 -21.06 20.29 27.09
CA GLY A 393 -21.13 20.13 28.55
C GLY A 393 -21.79 18.80 29.01
N ASN A 394 -21.95 18.66 30.33
CA ASN A 394 -22.38 17.40 30.99
C ASN A 394 -23.91 17.31 31.15
N ASN A 395 -24.67 17.68 30.13
CA ASN A 395 -26.12 17.52 30.09
C ASN A 395 -26.49 16.31 29.21
N VAL A 396 -27.70 15.76 29.38
CA VAL A 396 -28.21 14.64 28.55
C VAL A 396 -28.10 14.98 27.04
N PHE A 397 -28.43 16.21 26.64
CA PHE A 397 -28.26 16.69 25.29
C PHE A 397 -26.78 16.73 24.87
N GLY A 398 -25.90 17.16 25.76
CA GLY A 398 -24.44 17.18 25.52
C GLY A 398 -23.88 15.79 25.29
N VAL A 399 -24.33 14.78 26.03
CA VAL A 399 -23.91 13.37 25.83
C VAL A 399 -24.34 12.86 24.45
N ILE A 400 -25.58 13.17 24.03
CA ILE A 400 -26.09 12.76 22.70
C ILE A 400 -25.24 13.40 21.58
N VAL A 401 -24.99 14.72 21.68
CA VAL A 401 -24.15 15.44 20.72
C VAL A 401 -22.71 14.90 20.71
N PHE A 402 -22.14 14.62 21.90
CA PHE A 402 -20.82 14.01 22.00
C PHE A 402 -20.76 12.68 21.25
N ILE A 403 -21.72 11.78 21.47
CA ILE A 403 -21.77 10.46 20.81
C ILE A 403 -21.87 10.64 19.28
N LEU A 404 -22.70 11.54 18.79
CA LEU A 404 -22.84 11.80 17.36
C LEU A 404 -21.51 12.34 16.77
N VAL A 405 -20.94 13.39 17.38
CA VAL A 405 -19.66 13.97 16.91
C VAL A 405 -18.53 12.94 16.99
N PHE A 406 -18.48 12.17 18.07
CA PHE A 406 -17.50 11.09 18.26
C PHE A 406 -17.62 10.04 17.16
N CYS A 407 -18.80 9.46 16.95
CA CYS A 407 -18.99 8.40 15.96
C CYS A 407 -18.68 8.87 14.54
N PHE A 408 -19.25 10.00 14.11
CA PHE A 408 -19.02 10.51 12.75
C PHE A 408 -17.58 11.02 12.57
N GLY A 409 -17.08 11.77 13.55
CA GLY A 409 -15.74 12.34 13.49
C GLY A 409 -14.64 11.27 13.46
N HIS A 410 -14.70 10.29 14.37
CA HIS A 410 -13.71 9.20 14.40
C HIS A 410 -13.82 8.24 13.21
N LEU A 411 -15.03 7.98 12.70
CA LEU A 411 -15.21 7.18 11.49
C LEU A 411 -14.55 7.88 10.29
N PHE A 412 -14.77 9.18 10.16
CA PHE A 412 -14.19 10.00 9.10
C PHE A 412 -12.66 10.09 9.24
N ASN A 413 -12.17 10.34 10.46
CA ASN A 413 -10.74 10.39 10.77
C ASN A 413 -10.05 9.06 10.45
N LEU A 414 -10.65 7.93 10.85
CA LEU A 414 -10.15 6.60 10.53
C LEU A 414 -10.08 6.38 9.01
N ALA A 415 -11.15 6.72 8.27
CA ALA A 415 -11.19 6.50 6.83
C ALA A 415 -10.10 7.29 6.09
N ILE A 416 -9.92 8.59 6.41
CA ILE A 416 -8.91 9.44 5.78
C ILE A 416 -7.49 8.98 6.14
N ASN A 417 -7.22 8.71 7.42
CA ASN A 417 -5.88 8.34 7.84
C ASN A 417 -5.51 6.91 7.40
N LEU A 418 -6.48 5.98 7.33
CA LEU A 418 -6.28 4.65 6.77
C LEU A 418 -5.87 4.72 5.29
N LEU A 419 -6.59 5.53 4.51
CA LEU A 419 -6.26 5.76 3.10
C LEU A 419 -4.90 6.46 2.96
N GLY A 420 -4.64 7.49 3.77
CA GLY A 420 -3.36 8.20 3.81
C GLY A 420 -2.20 7.28 4.14
N ALA A 421 -2.33 6.46 5.20
CA ALA A 421 -1.32 5.48 5.58
C ALA A 421 -1.06 4.47 4.45
N TYR A 422 -2.10 3.97 3.78
CA TYR A 422 -1.97 3.07 2.63
C TYR A 422 -1.16 3.71 1.49
N VAL A 423 -1.59 4.87 1.01
CA VAL A 423 -0.96 5.55 -0.14
C VAL A 423 0.49 5.93 0.16
N HIS A 424 0.75 6.50 1.33
CA HIS A 424 2.09 6.96 1.68
C HIS A 424 3.05 5.81 1.99
N THR A 425 2.56 4.70 2.56
CA THR A 425 3.38 3.50 2.74
C THR A 425 3.71 2.86 1.39
N CYS A 426 2.74 2.74 0.46
CA CYS A 426 3.01 2.29 -0.90
C CYS A 426 4.10 3.14 -1.57
N ARG A 427 4.02 4.48 -1.44
CA ARG A 427 5.02 5.37 -2.02
C ARG A 427 6.41 5.14 -1.45
N LEU A 428 6.55 5.00 -0.12
CA LEU A 428 7.85 4.69 0.52
C LEU A 428 8.42 3.36 0.03
N GLN A 429 7.55 2.36 -0.24
CA GLN A 429 8.01 1.09 -0.81
C GLN A 429 8.44 1.25 -2.27
N TYR A 430 7.67 1.95 -3.10
CA TYR A 430 7.90 1.99 -4.54
C TYR A 430 9.06 2.91 -4.93
N VAL A 431 9.11 4.11 -4.35
CA VAL A 431 10.09 5.12 -4.77
C VAL A 431 11.41 4.95 -4.00
N GLU A 432 11.33 4.89 -2.69
CA GLU A 432 12.50 4.91 -1.83
C GLU A 432 13.15 3.52 -1.69
N PHE A 433 12.35 2.44 -1.54
CA PHE A 433 12.89 1.10 -1.31
C PHE A 433 13.16 0.34 -2.60
N PHE A 434 12.14 0.14 -3.46
CA PHE A 434 12.30 -0.59 -4.72
C PHE A 434 13.26 0.12 -5.67
N GLY A 435 13.25 1.45 -5.72
CA GLY A 435 14.18 2.24 -6.53
C GLY A 435 15.67 1.96 -6.27
N LYS A 436 16.04 1.23 -5.20
CA LYS A 436 17.42 0.86 -4.91
C LYS A 436 17.88 -0.44 -5.56
N PHE A 437 16.97 -1.37 -5.86
CA PHE A 437 17.38 -2.73 -6.29
C PHE A 437 16.40 -3.43 -7.24
N TYR A 438 15.19 -2.90 -7.43
CA TYR A 438 14.11 -3.60 -8.10
C TYR A 438 13.59 -2.78 -9.29
N GLU A 439 13.58 -3.36 -10.48
CA GLU A 439 13.08 -2.72 -11.69
C GLU A 439 11.66 -3.17 -12.03
N GLY A 440 11.39 -4.46 -11.83
CA GLY A 440 10.09 -5.06 -12.16
C GLY A 440 9.88 -5.23 -13.67
N GLY A 441 8.63 -5.41 -14.07
CA GLY A 441 8.24 -5.55 -15.48
C GLY A 441 7.93 -6.98 -15.91
N GLY A 442 8.02 -7.96 -15.01
CA GLY A 442 7.63 -9.34 -15.27
C GLY A 442 6.13 -9.48 -15.60
N LYS A 443 5.79 -10.42 -16.49
CA LYS A 443 4.41 -10.74 -16.84
C LYS A 443 3.83 -11.74 -15.84
N ALA A 444 2.59 -11.54 -15.40
CA ALA A 444 1.93 -12.44 -14.49
C ALA A 444 1.64 -13.80 -15.12
N PHE A 445 2.00 -14.89 -14.44
CA PHE A 445 1.56 -16.22 -14.84
C PHE A 445 0.04 -16.35 -14.65
N ARG A 446 -0.65 -16.60 -15.75
CA ARG A 446 -2.10 -16.85 -15.76
C ARG A 446 -2.34 -18.31 -16.12
N PRO A 447 -2.60 -19.18 -15.12
CA PRO A 447 -2.89 -20.58 -15.41
C PRO A 447 -4.18 -20.67 -16.22
N PHE A 448 -4.19 -21.55 -17.24
CA PHE A 448 -5.40 -21.88 -17.96
C PHE A 448 -6.29 -22.74 -17.06
N LYS A 449 -7.19 -22.09 -16.33
CA LYS A 449 -8.15 -22.73 -15.43
C LYS A 449 -9.55 -22.16 -15.67
N GLN A 450 -10.55 -22.95 -15.32
CA GLN A 450 -11.94 -22.51 -15.35
C GLN A 450 -12.13 -21.38 -14.30
N ILE A 451 -12.36 -20.14 -14.77
CA ILE A 451 -12.59 -18.98 -13.92
C ILE A 451 -14.08 -18.66 -13.92
N THR A 452 -14.76 -19.03 -12.86
CA THR A 452 -16.15 -18.67 -12.59
C THR A 452 -16.22 -17.45 -11.69
N LYS A 453 -17.27 -16.66 -11.83
CA LYS A 453 -17.50 -15.45 -11.01
C LYS A 453 -18.54 -15.67 -9.92
N TYR A 454 -19.59 -16.40 -10.24
CA TYR A 454 -20.77 -16.54 -9.38
C TYR A 454 -20.95 -17.95 -8.82
N VAL A 455 -20.42 -18.96 -9.50
CA VAL A 455 -20.63 -20.37 -9.16
C VAL A 455 -19.29 -21.03 -8.89
N GLU A 456 -19.19 -21.87 -7.87
CA GLU A 456 -18.02 -22.68 -7.57
C GLU A 456 -18.21 -24.07 -8.18
N ILE A 457 -17.31 -24.47 -9.07
CA ILE A 457 -17.30 -25.82 -9.66
C ILE A 457 -16.62 -26.75 -8.68
N LYS A 458 -17.30 -27.76 -8.19
CA LYS A 458 -16.70 -28.85 -7.42
C LYS A 458 -16.16 -29.88 -8.43
N GLU A 459 -14.87 -30.11 -8.36
CA GLU A 459 -14.25 -31.25 -9.02
C GLU A 459 -14.50 -32.48 -8.12
N ASP A 460 -15.18 -33.51 -8.67
CA ASP A 460 -15.39 -34.80 -8.00
C ASP A 460 -14.10 -35.66 -8.06
#